data_05bcfbea19691aad1ed43b959733cfac
#
_entry.id   05bcfbea19691aad1ed43b959733cfac
#
_cell.length_a   1.000
_cell.length_b   1.000
_cell.length_c   1.000
_cell.angle_alpha   90.00
_cell.angle_beta   90.00
_cell.angle_gamma   90.00
#
_symmetry.space_group_name_H-M   'P 1'
#
loop_
_entity.id
_entity.type
_entity.pdbx_description
1 polymer ?
#
loop_
_entity_poly.entity_id
_entity_poly.type
_entity_poly.pdbx_seq_one_letter_code
_entity_poly.pdbx_strand_id
1 'polypeptide(L)'
;LLTPIFTPPLDTAVGGERTTVQLIDIVQDADGSYKFDWSRLKRWCDLCLRNGIKYLEIPHLFTQWGAKAAPKIVVTVDGKNVKKFGWHTPALDSSYQSFLKQFLPELQSKLIEFGYDRDHVFFHISDEPGMDCLESYKEARESVKESLKGWQVVDALSEYSFYEKGIVQHPIVSSNHISVFLKNKVPQPWVYYCCGQSVTVPNRFFAMPSWRNRIMGVLMYLHGIKGFLHWGFNFYNSQYSISHIDPFFNTHASYAFPSGDAFLVYPGPDEKPMSSIRAQVQREALDDLNALTTLESVIGRERVVALIMENVEEPFDFEHYPHVADYILQLRERMAEIFIQ
;
A
#
# COMPACT_ATOMS: atom_id res chain seq x y z
N LEU A 1 -1.88 -0.19 7.32
CA LEU A 1 -1.60 1.26 7.34
C LEU A 1 -0.11 1.49 7.24
N LEU A 2 0.34 2.39 6.31
CA LEU A 2 1.75 2.77 6.19
C LEU A 2 2.25 3.43 7.49
N THR A 3 3.32 2.87 8.04
CA THR A 3 3.92 3.27 9.32
C THR A 3 5.29 3.88 9.06
N PRO A 4 5.44 5.22 9.07
CA PRO A 4 6.65 5.88 8.59
C PRO A 4 7.80 5.78 9.60
N ILE A 5 8.43 4.60 9.69
CA ILE A 5 9.65 4.40 10.49
C ILE A 5 10.81 5.26 9.97
N PHE A 6 10.88 5.44 8.66
CA PHE A 6 11.68 6.43 7.92
C PHE A 6 10.75 7.29 7.07
N THR A 7 11.30 8.35 6.45
CA THR A 7 10.57 9.09 5.42
C THR A 7 10.33 8.16 4.24
N PRO A 8 9.06 7.83 3.92
CA PRO A 8 8.76 6.93 2.80
C PRO A 8 9.33 7.50 1.49
N PRO A 9 10.04 6.69 0.68
CA PRO A 9 10.65 7.16 -0.56
C PRO A 9 9.65 7.34 -1.71
N LEU A 10 8.37 7.16 -1.46
CA LEU A 10 7.29 7.28 -2.46
C LEU A 10 7.21 8.67 -3.07
N ASP A 11 6.99 8.72 -4.39
CA ASP A 11 6.87 9.94 -5.19
C ASP A 11 7.92 11.00 -4.83
N THR A 12 9.18 10.61 -4.91
CA THR A 12 10.33 11.51 -4.70
C THR A 12 11.28 11.37 -5.88
N ALA A 13 11.63 12.49 -6.53
CA ALA A 13 12.60 12.49 -7.62
C ALA A 13 13.94 11.91 -7.19
N VAL A 14 14.64 11.24 -8.10
CA VAL A 14 16.00 10.75 -7.85
C VAL A 14 16.89 11.93 -7.42
N GLY A 15 17.54 11.80 -6.26
CA GLY A 15 18.30 12.88 -5.65
C GLY A 15 17.46 13.97 -4.98
N GLY A 16 16.13 13.88 -5.06
CA GLY A 16 15.21 14.86 -4.46
C GLY A 16 15.09 14.75 -2.94
N GLU A 17 14.46 15.74 -2.37
CA GLU A 17 14.17 15.83 -0.94
C GLU A 17 12.67 15.91 -0.69
N ARG A 18 12.25 15.18 0.32
CA ARG A 18 10.90 15.24 0.86
C ARG A 18 10.96 15.69 2.33
N THR A 19 9.92 16.38 2.80
CA THR A 19 9.75 16.70 4.22
C THR A 19 9.93 15.44 5.07
N THR A 20 10.72 15.53 6.13
CA THR A 20 11.01 14.39 7.00
C THR A 20 9.76 13.96 7.75
N VAL A 21 9.40 12.69 7.59
CA VAL A 21 8.36 12.01 8.36
C VAL A 21 8.99 10.74 8.90
N GLN A 22 9.33 10.72 10.18
CA GLN A 22 10.07 9.61 10.78
C GLN A 22 9.63 9.43 12.23
N LEU A 23 9.10 8.25 12.56
CA LEU A 23 8.58 7.92 13.90
C LEU A 23 9.66 7.51 14.92
N ILE A 24 10.89 7.28 14.48
CA ILE A 24 11.95 6.77 15.33
C ILE A 24 13.09 7.79 15.38
N ASP A 25 13.39 8.30 16.56
CA ASP A 25 14.59 9.12 16.75
C ASP A 25 15.79 8.20 16.86
N ILE A 26 16.82 8.52 16.10
CA ILE A 26 18.03 7.69 15.96
C ILE A 26 19.24 8.52 16.36
N VAL A 27 20.04 7.99 17.24
CA VAL A 27 21.33 8.58 17.65
C VAL A 27 22.45 7.63 17.25
N GLN A 28 23.50 8.15 16.62
CA GLN A 28 24.70 7.39 16.33
C GLN A 28 25.79 7.79 17.34
N ASP A 29 26.32 6.80 18.04
CA ASP A 29 27.47 6.97 18.94
C ASP A 29 28.80 7.00 18.17
N ALA A 30 29.88 7.45 18.83
CA ALA A 30 31.19 7.61 18.20
C ALA A 30 31.82 6.29 17.71
N ASP A 31 31.40 5.16 18.25
CA ASP A 31 31.83 3.81 17.83
C ASP A 31 31.06 3.26 16.63
N GLY A 32 30.09 4.03 16.11
CA GLY A 32 29.27 3.65 14.98
C GLY A 32 27.99 2.85 15.34
N SER A 33 27.77 2.58 16.63
CA SER A 33 26.52 1.96 17.09
C SER A 33 25.36 2.95 17.06
N TYR A 34 24.12 2.41 17.00
CA TYR A 34 22.91 3.22 16.98
C TYR A 34 22.06 2.96 18.21
N LYS A 35 21.44 4.04 18.70
CA LYS A 35 20.39 4.00 19.73
C LYS A 35 19.09 4.52 19.13
N PHE A 36 17.98 3.86 19.47
CA PHE A 36 16.67 4.13 18.91
C PHE A 36 15.68 4.52 20.00
N ASP A 37 14.99 5.63 19.83
CA ASP A 37 13.82 5.99 20.65
C ASP A 37 12.54 5.55 19.95
N TRP A 38 11.88 4.58 20.53
CA TRP A 38 10.65 3.95 20.02
C TRP A 38 9.37 4.62 20.52
N SER A 39 9.44 5.68 21.29
CA SER A 39 8.30 6.28 21.97
C SER A 39 7.20 6.75 21.00
N ARG A 40 7.56 7.36 19.87
CA ARG A 40 6.59 7.78 18.84
C ARG A 40 6.00 6.60 18.09
N LEU A 41 6.80 5.58 17.78
CA LEU A 41 6.29 4.35 17.18
C LEU A 41 5.31 3.65 18.12
N LYS A 42 5.61 3.58 19.41
CA LYS A 42 4.68 3.01 20.40
C LYS A 42 3.34 3.75 20.40
N ARG A 43 3.35 5.08 20.46
CA ARG A 43 2.11 5.89 20.40
C ARG A 43 1.33 5.66 19.11
N TRP A 44 2.03 5.50 17.99
CA TRP A 44 1.42 5.16 16.71
C TRP A 44 0.73 3.80 16.76
N CYS A 45 1.42 2.76 17.22
CA CYS A 45 0.87 1.41 17.39
C CYS A 45 -0.34 1.41 18.33
N ASP A 46 -0.25 2.09 19.49
CA ASP A 46 -1.36 2.23 20.44
C ASP A 46 -2.58 2.93 19.79
N LEU A 47 -2.34 3.95 18.96
CA LEU A 47 -3.41 4.64 18.21
C LEU A 47 -4.05 3.70 17.18
N CYS A 48 -3.24 2.97 16.43
CA CYS A 48 -3.71 2.00 15.44
C CYS A 48 -4.57 0.90 16.07
N LEU A 49 -4.10 0.28 17.13
CA LEU A 49 -4.83 -0.78 17.84
C LEU A 49 -6.17 -0.29 18.42
N ARG A 50 -6.19 0.89 19.03
CA ARG A 50 -7.43 1.49 19.55
C ARG A 50 -8.47 1.78 18.46
N ASN A 51 -8.04 1.98 17.23
CA ASN A 51 -8.92 2.20 16.08
C ASN A 51 -9.15 0.94 15.23
N GLY A 52 -8.77 -0.25 15.73
CA GLY A 52 -9.00 -1.52 15.05
C GLY A 52 -8.12 -1.75 13.82
N ILE A 53 -7.04 -1.01 13.65
CA ILE A 53 -6.08 -1.20 12.57
C ILE A 53 -5.17 -2.38 12.96
N LYS A 54 -5.41 -3.52 12.32
CA LYS A 54 -4.74 -4.79 12.62
C LYS A 54 -3.42 -4.99 11.88
N TYR A 55 -3.23 -4.31 10.76
CA TYR A 55 -2.08 -4.53 9.88
C TYR A 55 -1.28 -3.24 9.70
N LEU A 56 0.04 -3.36 9.85
CA LEU A 56 0.99 -2.28 9.57
C LEU A 56 1.79 -2.60 8.30
N GLU A 57 2.04 -1.58 7.52
CA GLU A 57 2.90 -1.58 6.35
C GLU A 57 4.14 -0.75 6.68
N ILE A 58 5.30 -1.36 6.59
CA ILE A 58 6.60 -0.70 6.81
C ILE A 58 7.04 -0.09 5.48
N PRO A 59 7.48 1.17 5.43
CA PRO A 59 7.92 1.80 4.19
C PRO A 59 9.09 1.02 3.57
N HIS A 60 9.25 1.18 2.27
CA HIS A 60 10.30 0.53 1.50
C HIS A 60 11.67 0.74 2.13
N LEU A 61 12.41 -0.35 2.31
CA LEU A 61 13.77 -0.31 2.86
C LEU A 61 14.78 0.29 1.88
N PHE A 62 14.42 0.36 0.60
CA PHE A 62 15.22 0.98 -0.45
C PHE A 62 14.37 1.90 -1.29
N THR A 63 14.99 2.75 -2.09
CA THR A 63 14.27 3.71 -2.93
C THR A 63 13.43 3.03 -4.01
N GLN A 64 12.38 3.73 -4.43
CA GLN A 64 11.51 3.33 -5.54
C GLN A 64 12.30 3.12 -6.84
N TRP A 65 11.70 2.38 -7.80
CA TRP A 65 12.21 2.16 -9.14
C TRP A 65 13.58 1.46 -9.19
N GLY A 66 13.70 0.37 -8.41
CA GLY A 66 14.81 -0.54 -8.55
C GLY A 66 15.76 -0.66 -7.37
N ALA A 67 15.37 -0.16 -6.21
CA ALA A 67 16.09 -0.38 -4.94
C ALA A 67 17.57 0.04 -4.98
N LYS A 68 17.92 1.12 -5.69
CA LYS A 68 19.32 1.51 -5.92
C LYS A 68 19.97 2.27 -4.77
N ALA A 69 19.17 2.87 -3.89
CA ALA A 69 19.66 3.71 -2.78
C ALA A 69 18.86 3.50 -1.50
N ALA A 70 19.36 4.03 -0.39
CA ALA A 70 18.64 4.08 0.88
C ALA A 70 17.54 5.14 0.86
N PRO A 71 16.43 4.97 1.63
CA PRO A 71 15.47 6.02 1.87
C PRO A 71 16.08 7.14 2.72
N LYS A 72 15.40 8.27 2.80
CA LYS A 72 15.82 9.37 3.68
C LYS A 72 15.69 8.97 5.15
N ILE A 73 16.81 8.93 5.84
CA ILE A 73 16.89 8.67 7.29
C ILE A 73 17.69 9.78 7.97
N VAL A 74 17.06 10.42 8.93
CA VAL A 74 17.71 11.45 9.77
C VAL A 74 18.23 10.80 11.06
N VAL A 75 19.47 11.12 11.38
CA VAL A 75 20.17 10.59 12.55
C VAL A 75 20.82 11.75 13.31
N THR A 76 20.80 11.70 14.63
CA THR A 76 21.54 12.62 15.48
C THR A 76 22.99 12.12 15.61
N VAL A 77 23.93 12.92 15.14
CA VAL A 77 25.38 12.68 15.25
C VAL A 77 25.98 13.90 15.94
N ASP A 78 26.73 13.70 17.02
CA ASP A 78 27.33 14.76 17.82
C ASP A 78 26.32 15.87 18.22
N GLY A 79 25.11 15.45 18.60
CA GLY A 79 24.02 16.34 19.00
C GLY A 79 23.34 17.11 17.87
N LYS A 80 23.64 16.83 16.61
CA LYS A 80 23.06 17.49 15.44
C LYS A 80 22.29 16.49 14.58
N ASN A 81 21.10 16.87 14.15
CA ASN A 81 20.32 16.09 13.18
C ASN A 81 20.93 16.24 11.78
N VAL A 82 21.34 15.12 11.21
CA VAL A 82 21.88 15.05 9.85
C VAL A 82 21.08 14.05 9.01
N LYS A 83 20.92 14.33 7.71
CA LYS A 83 20.45 13.34 6.77
C LYS A 83 21.58 12.34 6.54
N LYS A 84 21.58 11.24 7.31
CA LYS A 84 22.62 10.22 7.26
C LYS A 84 22.53 9.38 5.99
N PHE A 85 21.31 8.96 5.62
CA PHE A 85 21.04 8.14 4.46
C PHE A 85 20.02 8.82 3.55
N GLY A 86 19.99 8.43 2.28
CA GLY A 86 19.14 8.97 1.24
C GLY A 86 19.63 8.55 -0.14
N TRP A 87 19.15 9.22 -1.19
CA TRP A 87 19.55 8.95 -2.59
C TRP A 87 21.07 8.95 -2.85
N HIS A 88 21.85 9.62 -2.02
CA HIS A 88 23.33 9.65 -2.11
C HIS A 88 23.99 8.38 -1.53
N THR A 89 23.22 7.51 -0.89
CA THR A 89 23.73 6.30 -0.25
C THR A 89 23.29 5.08 -1.07
N PRO A 90 24.19 4.38 -1.75
CA PRO A 90 23.88 3.16 -2.46
C PRO A 90 23.21 2.12 -1.55
N ALA A 91 22.30 1.32 -2.11
CA ALA A 91 21.56 0.29 -1.37
C ALA A 91 22.47 -0.69 -0.61
N LEU A 92 23.61 -1.05 -1.21
CA LEU A 92 24.60 -1.98 -0.63
C LEU A 92 25.77 -1.28 0.06
N ASP A 93 25.67 0.03 0.30
CA ASP A 93 26.68 0.76 1.07
C ASP A 93 26.88 0.12 2.46
N SER A 94 28.13 -0.07 2.85
CA SER A 94 28.48 -0.79 4.08
C SER A 94 27.91 -0.14 5.34
N SER A 95 27.83 1.20 5.36
CA SER A 95 27.27 1.94 6.50
C SER A 95 25.77 1.75 6.61
N TYR A 96 25.04 1.74 5.47
CA TYR A 96 23.61 1.48 5.45
C TYR A 96 23.29 0.01 5.80
N GLN A 97 24.06 -0.93 5.28
CA GLN A 97 23.91 -2.35 5.63
C GLN A 97 24.22 -2.60 7.13
N SER A 98 25.22 -1.93 7.69
CA SER A 98 25.49 -1.99 9.14
C SER A 98 24.35 -1.40 9.96
N PHE A 99 23.75 -0.30 9.51
CA PHE A 99 22.57 0.29 10.13
C PHE A 99 21.39 -0.70 10.12
N LEU A 100 21.04 -1.28 8.96
CA LEU A 100 19.94 -2.23 8.85
C LEU A 100 20.10 -3.46 9.73
N LYS A 101 21.33 -3.97 9.87
CA LYS A 101 21.65 -5.11 10.75
C LYS A 101 21.41 -4.81 12.24
N GLN A 102 21.56 -3.56 12.66
CA GLN A 102 21.26 -3.13 14.03
C GLN A 102 19.78 -2.81 14.19
N PHE A 103 19.20 -2.09 13.21
CA PHE A 103 17.87 -1.54 13.28
C PHE A 103 16.75 -2.60 13.14
N LEU A 104 16.83 -3.48 12.14
CA LEU A 104 15.74 -4.40 11.83
C LEU A 104 15.40 -5.37 12.98
N PRO A 105 16.37 -6.00 13.68
CA PRO A 105 16.06 -6.88 14.81
C PRO A 105 15.39 -6.15 15.96
N GLU A 106 15.81 -4.91 16.26
CA GLU A 106 15.20 -4.11 17.32
C GLU A 106 13.78 -3.65 16.92
N LEU A 107 13.59 -3.17 15.69
CA LEU A 107 12.26 -2.82 15.17
C LEU A 107 11.30 -4.00 15.30
N GLN A 108 11.70 -5.17 14.87
CA GLN A 108 10.90 -6.39 14.92
C GLN A 108 10.50 -6.76 16.34
N SER A 109 11.45 -6.69 17.27
CA SER A 109 11.20 -6.93 18.70
C SER A 109 10.20 -5.91 19.26
N LYS A 110 10.34 -4.63 18.90
CA LYS A 110 9.46 -3.56 19.38
C LYS A 110 8.05 -3.65 18.77
N LEU A 111 7.93 -4.01 17.51
CA LEU A 111 6.61 -4.23 16.90
C LEU A 111 5.85 -5.35 17.62
N ILE A 112 6.51 -6.47 17.95
CA ILE A 112 5.91 -7.56 18.74
C ILE A 112 5.51 -7.06 20.15
N GLU A 113 6.41 -6.33 20.82
CA GLU A 113 6.14 -5.72 22.15
C GLU A 113 4.93 -4.78 22.11
N PHE A 114 4.73 -4.06 20.99
CA PHE A 114 3.64 -3.10 20.80
C PHE A 114 2.35 -3.73 20.25
N GLY A 115 2.30 -5.06 20.13
CA GLY A 115 1.08 -5.81 19.79
C GLY A 115 0.93 -6.17 18.32
N TYR A 116 1.98 -6.06 17.51
CA TYR A 116 1.99 -6.43 16.10
C TYR A 116 2.96 -7.58 15.84
N ASP A 117 2.45 -8.78 15.65
CA ASP A 117 3.24 -9.96 15.32
C ASP A 117 3.61 -10.04 13.82
N ARG A 118 4.30 -11.11 13.46
CA ARG A 118 4.83 -11.33 12.10
C ARG A 118 3.75 -11.44 11.03
N ASP A 119 2.55 -11.87 11.39
CA ASP A 119 1.45 -12.05 10.45
C ASP A 119 0.69 -10.74 10.19
N HIS A 120 0.94 -9.71 11.01
CA HIS A 120 0.27 -8.42 10.95
C HIS A 120 1.16 -7.27 10.49
N VAL A 121 2.40 -7.57 10.07
CA VAL A 121 3.34 -6.55 9.56
C VAL A 121 3.87 -6.93 8.20
N PHE A 122 3.77 -6.00 7.25
CA PHE A 122 4.26 -6.14 5.89
C PHE A 122 5.48 -5.24 5.67
N PHE A 123 6.59 -5.83 5.23
CA PHE A 123 7.78 -5.12 4.81
C PHE A 123 7.79 -4.96 3.29
N HIS A 124 8.40 -3.87 2.82
CA HIS A 124 8.65 -3.60 1.41
C HIS A 124 10.14 -3.47 1.13
N ILE A 125 10.57 -3.99 0.00
CA ILE A 125 11.93 -3.80 -0.50
C ILE A 125 12.00 -2.51 -1.31
N SER A 126 11.18 -2.40 -2.37
CA SER A 126 11.14 -1.26 -3.27
C SER A 126 9.77 -1.15 -3.95
N ASP A 127 9.50 -0.01 -4.58
CA ASP A 127 8.25 0.28 -5.26
C ASP A 127 8.39 0.08 -6.77
N GLU A 128 7.42 -0.60 -7.37
CA GLU A 128 7.23 -0.81 -8.81
C GLU A 128 8.53 -1.11 -9.60
N PRO A 129 9.31 -2.15 -9.23
CA PRO A 129 10.51 -2.48 -9.99
C PRO A 129 10.16 -2.98 -11.39
N GLY A 130 10.77 -2.38 -12.41
CA GLY A 130 10.72 -2.87 -13.80
C GLY A 130 11.83 -3.89 -14.10
N MET A 131 11.75 -4.56 -15.24
CA MET A 131 12.76 -5.57 -15.66
C MET A 131 14.17 -5.00 -15.82
N ASP A 132 14.30 -3.73 -16.13
CA ASP A 132 15.57 -3.00 -16.20
C ASP A 132 16.26 -2.86 -14.82
N CYS A 133 15.51 -3.04 -13.76
CA CYS A 133 15.98 -2.93 -12.37
C CYS A 133 16.06 -4.29 -11.65
N LEU A 134 15.87 -5.40 -12.36
CA LEU A 134 15.78 -6.74 -11.78
C LEU A 134 16.98 -7.09 -10.89
N GLU A 135 18.19 -6.85 -11.37
CA GLU A 135 19.41 -7.23 -10.62
C GLU A 135 19.60 -6.35 -9.37
N SER A 136 19.43 -5.03 -9.48
CA SER A 136 19.57 -4.15 -8.30
C SER A 136 18.49 -4.44 -7.23
N TYR A 137 17.26 -4.75 -7.65
CA TYR A 137 16.20 -5.18 -6.73
C TYR A 137 16.55 -6.51 -6.04
N LYS A 138 17.02 -7.49 -6.81
CA LYS A 138 17.42 -8.80 -6.28
C LYS A 138 18.57 -8.70 -5.26
N GLU A 139 19.60 -7.91 -5.58
CA GLU A 139 20.72 -7.66 -4.67
C GLU A 139 20.27 -6.98 -3.37
N ALA A 140 19.44 -5.93 -3.47
CA ALA A 140 18.89 -5.25 -2.31
C ALA A 140 18.03 -6.19 -1.45
N ARG A 141 17.16 -7.00 -2.07
CA ARG A 141 16.35 -8.00 -1.36
C ARG A 141 17.21 -9.06 -0.66
N GLU A 142 18.22 -9.59 -1.34
CA GLU A 142 19.09 -10.59 -0.76
C GLU A 142 19.88 -10.03 0.45
N SER A 143 20.26 -8.74 0.43
CA SER A 143 21.00 -8.10 1.53
C SER A 143 20.23 -8.05 2.86
N VAL A 144 18.89 -8.08 2.83
CA VAL A 144 18.01 -8.04 4.02
C VAL A 144 17.26 -9.35 4.27
N LYS A 145 17.42 -10.34 3.43
CA LYS A 145 16.67 -11.60 3.45
C LYS A 145 16.73 -12.32 4.80
N GLU A 146 17.92 -12.48 5.37
CA GLU A 146 18.07 -13.14 6.67
C GLU A 146 17.45 -12.32 7.80
N SER A 147 17.54 -10.99 7.74
CA SER A 147 16.92 -10.09 8.73
C SER A 147 15.40 -10.11 8.67
N LEU A 148 14.82 -10.37 7.51
CA LEU A 148 13.35 -10.43 7.31
C LEU A 148 12.79 -11.85 7.33
N LYS A 149 13.61 -12.85 7.66
CA LYS A 149 13.15 -14.24 7.69
C LYS A 149 11.99 -14.47 8.65
N GLY A 150 10.89 -15.00 8.10
CA GLY A 150 9.64 -15.24 8.84
C GLY A 150 8.74 -14.02 8.99
N TRP A 151 9.07 -12.89 8.36
CA TRP A 151 8.20 -11.74 8.21
C TRP A 151 7.59 -11.69 6.81
N GLN A 152 6.43 -11.03 6.70
CA GLN A 152 5.77 -10.86 5.40
C GLN A 152 6.50 -9.78 4.58
N VAL A 153 6.94 -10.13 3.38
CA VAL A 153 7.55 -9.18 2.44
C VAL A 153 6.67 -9.11 1.20
N VAL A 154 6.17 -7.93 0.91
CA VAL A 154 5.26 -7.64 -0.21
C VAL A 154 5.81 -6.46 -1.00
N ASP A 155 5.61 -6.42 -2.30
CA ASP A 155 5.95 -5.24 -3.11
C ASP A 155 4.93 -5.04 -4.22
N ALA A 156 4.63 -3.77 -4.51
CA ALA A 156 3.81 -3.37 -5.65
C ALA A 156 4.59 -3.61 -6.95
N LEU A 157 4.01 -4.34 -7.90
CA LEU A 157 4.63 -4.61 -9.20
C LEU A 157 3.61 -5.10 -10.23
N SER A 158 3.92 -4.90 -11.51
CA SER A 158 3.08 -5.34 -12.64
C SER A 158 3.70 -6.49 -13.44
N GLU A 159 4.99 -6.73 -13.29
CA GLU A 159 5.75 -7.71 -14.07
C GLU A 159 5.69 -9.12 -13.47
N TYR A 160 4.92 -10.02 -14.09
CA TYR A 160 4.74 -11.40 -13.62
C TYR A 160 6.06 -12.18 -13.48
N SER A 161 7.06 -11.85 -14.29
CA SER A 161 8.37 -12.53 -14.27
C SER A 161 9.13 -12.41 -12.94
N PHE A 162 8.86 -11.41 -12.12
CA PHE A 162 9.42 -11.33 -10.76
C PHE A 162 8.88 -12.45 -9.86
N TYR A 163 7.58 -12.75 -9.98
CA TYR A 163 6.96 -13.86 -9.27
C TYR A 163 7.42 -15.22 -9.83
N GLU A 164 7.39 -15.40 -11.15
CA GLU A 164 7.78 -16.63 -11.83
C GLU A 164 9.21 -17.05 -11.49
N LYS A 165 10.14 -16.08 -11.38
CA LYS A 165 11.53 -16.32 -10.98
C LYS A 165 11.71 -16.45 -9.45
N GLY A 166 10.64 -16.40 -8.66
CA GLY A 166 10.70 -16.48 -7.19
C GLY A 166 11.38 -15.30 -6.49
N ILE A 167 11.52 -14.16 -7.18
CA ILE A 167 12.15 -12.96 -6.66
C ILE A 167 11.18 -12.24 -5.71
N VAL A 168 9.90 -12.11 -6.08
CA VAL A 168 8.82 -11.61 -5.22
C VAL A 168 7.84 -12.73 -4.97
N GLN A 169 7.61 -13.07 -3.70
CA GLN A 169 6.73 -14.18 -3.32
C GLN A 169 5.27 -13.75 -3.12
N HIS A 170 5.06 -12.52 -2.66
CA HIS A 170 3.74 -11.94 -2.39
C HIS A 170 3.61 -10.62 -3.16
N PRO A 171 3.35 -10.67 -4.48
CA PRO A 171 3.18 -9.48 -5.29
C PRO A 171 1.86 -8.79 -4.98
N ILE A 172 1.88 -7.45 -4.92
CA ILE A 172 0.70 -6.60 -4.97
C ILE A 172 0.60 -6.11 -6.41
N VAL A 173 -0.39 -6.54 -7.16
CA VAL A 173 -0.42 -6.40 -8.62
C VAL A 173 -1.34 -5.24 -9.03
N SER A 174 -0.92 -4.44 -10.01
CA SER A 174 -1.80 -3.42 -10.57
C SER A 174 -3.04 -4.03 -11.23
N SER A 175 -4.19 -3.40 -11.07
CA SER A 175 -5.48 -3.95 -11.50
C SER A 175 -5.57 -4.24 -13.00
N ASN A 176 -4.84 -3.51 -13.83
CA ASN A 176 -4.76 -3.73 -15.28
C ASN A 176 -3.74 -4.83 -15.68
N HIS A 177 -2.97 -5.40 -14.76
CA HIS A 177 -2.04 -6.50 -15.01
C HIS A 177 -2.38 -7.77 -14.20
N ILE A 178 -3.43 -7.73 -13.39
CA ILE A 178 -3.77 -8.82 -12.46
C ILE A 178 -4.13 -10.14 -13.18
N SER A 179 -4.65 -10.07 -14.40
CA SER A 179 -5.19 -11.24 -15.14
C SER A 179 -4.17 -12.36 -15.30
N VAL A 180 -2.90 -12.06 -15.59
CA VAL A 180 -1.85 -13.07 -15.73
C VAL A 180 -1.57 -13.78 -14.41
N PHE A 181 -1.61 -13.06 -13.29
CA PHE A 181 -1.39 -13.64 -11.95
C PHE A 181 -2.55 -14.54 -11.53
N LEU A 182 -3.79 -14.12 -11.79
CA LEU A 182 -4.99 -14.92 -11.53
C LEU A 182 -5.01 -16.18 -12.38
N LYS A 183 -4.70 -16.08 -13.68
CA LYS A 183 -4.60 -17.23 -14.59
C LYS A 183 -3.58 -18.27 -14.12
N ASN A 184 -2.46 -17.81 -13.57
CA ASN A 184 -1.42 -18.69 -13.02
C ASN A 184 -1.65 -19.05 -11.54
N LYS A 185 -2.82 -18.72 -10.98
CA LYS A 185 -3.25 -19.10 -9.61
C LYS A 185 -2.25 -18.69 -8.53
N VAL A 186 -1.70 -17.49 -8.64
CA VAL A 186 -0.85 -16.93 -7.58
C VAL A 186 -1.63 -16.93 -6.25
N PRO A 187 -1.09 -17.53 -5.18
CA PRO A 187 -1.82 -17.66 -3.93
C PRO A 187 -2.00 -16.31 -3.23
N GLN A 188 -3.15 -16.11 -2.59
CA GLN A 188 -3.48 -14.91 -1.82
C GLN A 188 -3.21 -13.61 -2.59
N PRO A 189 -3.76 -13.42 -3.80
CA PRO A 189 -3.43 -12.27 -4.62
C PRO A 189 -3.88 -10.96 -3.96
N TRP A 190 -3.03 -9.94 -4.06
CA TRP A 190 -3.36 -8.56 -3.72
C TRP A 190 -3.42 -7.72 -4.98
N VAL A 191 -4.17 -6.63 -4.94
CA VAL A 191 -4.34 -5.72 -6.06
C VAL A 191 -4.14 -4.27 -5.62
N TYR A 192 -3.63 -3.44 -6.52
CA TYR A 192 -3.65 -1.99 -6.33
C TYR A 192 -4.14 -1.29 -7.60
N TYR A 193 -4.55 -0.07 -7.45
CA TYR A 193 -4.63 0.93 -8.51
C TYR A 193 -3.97 2.23 -8.05
N CYS A 194 -3.51 3.03 -9.01
CA CYS A 194 -2.98 4.37 -8.79
C CYS A 194 -3.29 5.26 -10.02
N CYS A 195 -2.52 6.31 -10.23
CA CYS A 195 -2.69 7.23 -11.36
C CYS A 195 -2.66 6.55 -12.75
N GLY A 196 -1.95 5.42 -12.89
CA GLY A 196 -1.81 4.70 -14.16
C GLY A 196 -3.02 3.85 -14.55
N GLN A 197 -3.89 3.47 -13.62
CA GLN A 197 -5.05 2.63 -13.86
C GLN A 197 -6.29 3.50 -14.12
N SER A 198 -6.46 4.01 -15.35
CA SER A 198 -7.39 5.12 -15.60
C SER A 198 -8.54 4.82 -16.54
N VAL A 199 -8.42 3.94 -17.55
CA VAL A 199 -9.40 3.85 -18.62
C VAL A 199 -10.39 2.71 -18.43
N THR A 200 -9.94 1.47 -18.47
CA THR A 200 -10.77 0.27 -18.43
C THR A 200 -11.10 -0.18 -17.03
N VAL A 201 -10.10 -0.14 -16.13
CA VAL A 201 -10.18 -0.68 -14.78
C VAL A 201 -10.86 0.27 -13.78
N PRO A 202 -11.40 -0.25 -12.66
CA PRO A 202 -11.93 0.57 -11.58
C PRO A 202 -10.89 1.51 -10.99
N ASN A 203 -11.31 2.71 -10.62
CA ASN A 203 -10.51 3.65 -9.84
C ASN A 203 -11.42 4.69 -9.16
N ARG A 204 -10.81 5.63 -8.41
CA ARG A 204 -11.49 6.59 -7.54
C ARG A 204 -11.32 8.06 -7.94
N PHE A 205 -10.95 8.34 -9.19
CA PHE A 205 -10.75 9.72 -9.67
C PHE A 205 -12.04 10.53 -9.65
N PHE A 206 -11.93 11.85 -9.58
CA PHE A 206 -13.10 12.74 -9.65
C PHE A 206 -13.90 12.58 -10.95
N ALA A 207 -13.20 12.32 -12.05
CA ALA A 207 -13.84 12.13 -13.34
C ALA A 207 -14.55 10.77 -13.50
N MET A 208 -14.40 9.85 -12.53
CA MET A 208 -15.03 8.55 -12.57
C MET A 208 -16.31 8.53 -11.73
N PRO A 209 -17.40 7.92 -12.22
CA PRO A 209 -18.60 7.74 -11.42
C PRO A 209 -18.31 6.80 -10.23
N SER A 210 -19.00 7.02 -9.11
CA SER A 210 -18.76 6.31 -7.84
C SER A 210 -18.86 4.80 -7.94
N TRP A 211 -19.75 4.26 -8.80
CA TRP A 211 -19.88 2.82 -8.99
C TRP A 211 -18.58 2.16 -9.52
N ARG A 212 -17.70 2.89 -10.23
CA ARG A 212 -16.40 2.39 -10.68
C ARG A 212 -15.40 2.20 -9.52
N ASN A 213 -15.55 2.94 -8.45
CA ASN A 213 -14.79 2.68 -7.22
C ASN A 213 -15.44 1.53 -6.42
N ARG A 214 -16.77 1.55 -6.30
CA ARG A 214 -17.52 0.59 -5.48
C ARG A 214 -17.43 -0.85 -6.00
N ILE A 215 -17.38 -1.06 -7.32
CA ILE A 215 -17.29 -2.40 -7.92
C ILE A 215 -16.07 -3.22 -7.44
N MET A 216 -15.04 -2.55 -6.92
CA MET A 216 -13.84 -3.21 -6.38
C MET A 216 -14.18 -4.29 -5.34
N GLY A 217 -15.19 -4.08 -4.50
CA GLY A 217 -15.60 -5.06 -3.51
C GLY A 217 -16.09 -6.37 -4.15
N VAL A 218 -16.89 -6.26 -5.21
CA VAL A 218 -17.40 -7.41 -5.98
C VAL A 218 -16.26 -8.12 -6.71
N LEU A 219 -15.36 -7.38 -7.36
CA LEU A 219 -14.21 -7.94 -8.07
C LEU A 219 -13.25 -8.65 -7.11
N MET A 220 -12.98 -8.06 -5.96
CA MET A 220 -12.14 -8.69 -4.93
C MET A 220 -12.76 -10.01 -4.45
N TYR A 221 -14.08 -10.05 -4.22
CA TYR A 221 -14.78 -11.28 -3.86
C TYR A 221 -14.69 -12.32 -4.97
N LEU A 222 -15.06 -11.95 -6.20
CA LEU A 222 -15.15 -12.85 -7.36
C LEU A 222 -13.80 -13.53 -7.65
N HIS A 223 -12.72 -12.77 -7.61
CA HIS A 223 -11.37 -13.25 -7.92
C HIS A 223 -10.56 -13.70 -6.68
N GLY A 224 -11.16 -13.72 -5.50
CA GLY A 224 -10.50 -14.17 -4.26
C GLY A 224 -9.33 -13.29 -3.81
N ILE A 225 -9.37 -12.01 -4.15
CA ILE A 225 -8.34 -11.02 -3.77
C ILE A 225 -8.34 -10.84 -2.26
N LYS A 226 -7.16 -10.93 -1.64
CA LYS A 226 -6.99 -10.89 -0.18
C LYS A 226 -6.58 -9.54 0.37
N GLY A 227 -6.05 -8.66 -0.45
CA GLY A 227 -5.64 -7.32 -0.05
C GLY A 227 -5.77 -6.31 -1.17
N PHE A 228 -6.00 -5.07 -0.77
CA PHE A 228 -6.03 -3.91 -1.66
C PHE A 228 -5.08 -2.85 -1.12
N LEU A 229 -4.20 -2.34 -1.97
CA LEU A 229 -3.25 -1.28 -1.66
C LEU A 229 -3.58 -0.02 -2.47
N HIS A 230 -3.35 1.13 -1.86
CA HIS A 230 -3.27 2.40 -2.56
C HIS A 230 -2.24 3.31 -1.87
N TRP A 231 -1.36 3.90 -2.66
CA TRP A 231 -0.25 4.72 -2.18
C TRP A 231 -0.68 6.03 -1.50
N GLY A 232 -1.79 6.65 -1.95
CA GLY A 232 -2.27 7.95 -1.52
C GLY A 232 -3.52 7.88 -0.65
N PHE A 233 -3.44 8.39 0.59
CA PHE A 233 -4.59 8.58 1.48
C PHE A 233 -4.75 10.05 1.88
N ASN A 234 -3.65 10.71 2.20
CA ASN A 234 -3.55 12.11 2.62
C ASN A 234 -2.24 12.74 2.11
N PHE A 235 -1.88 12.43 0.87
CA PHE A 235 -0.69 12.95 0.24
C PHE A 235 -0.98 14.35 -0.33
N TYR A 236 -0.57 15.38 0.40
CA TYR A 236 -0.80 16.80 0.05
C TYR A 236 0.48 17.45 -0.46
N ASN A 237 1.08 16.83 -1.49
CA ASN A 237 2.27 17.35 -2.14
C ASN A 237 2.08 17.39 -3.66
N SER A 238 2.83 18.26 -4.34
CA SER A 238 3.00 18.18 -5.78
C SER A 238 3.81 16.94 -6.17
N GLN A 239 3.86 16.63 -7.46
CA GLN A 239 4.71 15.56 -7.97
C GLN A 239 6.13 15.66 -7.41
N TYR A 240 6.71 14.49 -7.13
CA TYR A 240 8.03 14.32 -6.52
C TYR A 240 8.20 15.01 -5.16
N SER A 241 7.09 15.32 -4.49
CA SER A 241 7.09 15.98 -3.18
C SER A 241 7.86 17.30 -3.14
N ILE A 242 7.90 18.04 -4.24
CA ILE A 242 8.66 19.29 -4.38
C ILE A 242 8.07 20.40 -3.49
N SER A 243 6.75 20.48 -3.40
CA SER A 243 6.06 21.48 -2.59
C SER A 243 4.77 20.93 -1.99
N HIS A 244 4.36 21.50 -0.85
CA HIS A 244 3.02 21.24 -0.32
C HIS A 244 1.95 21.86 -1.20
N ILE A 245 0.81 21.22 -1.31
CA ILE A 245 -0.37 21.71 -2.00
C ILE A 245 -1.55 21.84 -1.03
N ASP A 246 -2.45 22.77 -1.34
CA ASP A 246 -3.76 22.81 -0.71
C ASP A 246 -4.71 21.88 -1.50
N PRO A 247 -5.18 20.76 -0.91
CA PRO A 247 -6.01 19.78 -1.62
C PRO A 247 -7.40 20.30 -1.99
N PHE A 248 -7.84 21.42 -1.45
CA PHE A 248 -9.10 22.07 -1.83
C PHE A 248 -9.00 22.81 -3.17
N PHE A 249 -7.81 23.28 -3.54
CA PHE A 249 -7.56 24.04 -4.76
C PHE A 249 -6.71 23.29 -5.79
N ASN A 250 -5.88 22.35 -5.32
CA ASN A 250 -4.98 21.56 -6.18
C ASN A 250 -5.25 20.08 -5.97
N THR A 251 -6.18 19.52 -6.75
CA THR A 251 -6.65 18.14 -6.60
C THR A 251 -5.85 17.12 -7.39
N HIS A 252 -4.86 17.57 -8.17
CA HIS A 252 -4.12 16.80 -9.19
C HIS A 252 -2.60 16.91 -9.04
N ALA A 253 -2.10 17.26 -7.84
CA ALA A 253 -0.68 17.38 -7.54
C ALA A 253 0.10 18.22 -8.58
N SER A 254 -0.44 19.38 -8.98
CA SER A 254 0.11 20.26 -10.03
C SER A 254 0.17 19.61 -11.42
N TYR A 255 -0.93 18.96 -11.83
CA TYR A 255 -1.12 18.25 -13.10
C TYR A 255 -0.33 16.94 -13.26
N ALA A 256 0.20 16.39 -12.18
CA ALA A 256 0.94 15.13 -12.21
C ALA A 256 0.04 13.90 -12.18
N PHE A 257 -1.07 13.97 -11.42
CA PHE A 257 -1.98 12.84 -11.20
C PHE A 257 -3.40 13.20 -11.59
N PRO A 258 -4.25 12.23 -11.95
CA PRO A 258 -5.68 12.46 -12.07
C PRO A 258 -6.27 13.02 -10.77
N SER A 259 -7.18 13.98 -10.89
CA SER A 259 -7.79 14.62 -9.72
C SER A 259 -8.38 13.60 -8.76
N GLY A 260 -7.96 13.67 -7.51
CA GLY A 260 -8.43 12.81 -6.42
C GLY A 260 -7.64 11.52 -6.20
N ASP A 261 -6.64 11.21 -7.02
CA ASP A 261 -5.80 10.03 -6.82
C ASP A 261 -5.06 10.07 -5.48
N ALA A 262 -4.36 11.16 -5.20
CA ALA A 262 -3.41 11.27 -4.10
C ALA A 262 -4.04 11.32 -2.69
N PHE A 263 -5.33 11.58 -2.56
CA PHE A 263 -5.98 11.69 -1.24
C PHE A 263 -7.47 11.35 -1.23
N LEU A 264 -7.93 10.79 -0.12
CA LEU A 264 -9.33 10.48 0.19
C LEU A 264 -9.91 11.36 1.30
N VAL A 265 -9.05 11.90 2.15
CA VAL A 265 -9.42 12.78 3.25
C VAL A 265 -8.81 14.16 3.04
N TYR A 266 -9.40 15.16 3.66
CA TYR A 266 -8.96 16.56 3.57
C TYR A 266 -8.56 17.07 4.95
N PRO A 267 -7.63 18.02 5.05
CA PRO A 267 -7.34 18.72 6.29
C PRO A 267 -8.54 19.61 6.63
N GLY A 268 -9.21 19.31 7.71
CA GLY A 268 -10.35 20.11 8.18
C GLY A 268 -9.96 21.13 9.24
N PRO A 269 -10.92 21.97 9.68
CA PRO A 269 -10.70 22.90 10.77
C PRO A 269 -10.35 22.17 12.07
N ASP A 270 -9.63 22.82 12.94
CA ASP A 270 -9.20 22.31 14.26
C ASP A 270 -8.38 21.00 14.17
N GLU A 271 -7.56 20.86 13.11
CA GLU A 271 -6.71 19.69 12.86
C GLU A 271 -7.48 18.37 12.73
N LYS A 272 -8.80 18.42 12.48
CA LYS A 272 -9.64 17.24 12.28
C LYS A 272 -9.70 16.85 10.81
N PRO A 273 -9.64 15.56 10.47
CA PRO A 273 -9.79 15.14 9.09
C PRO A 273 -11.24 15.31 8.62
N MET A 274 -11.42 15.76 7.38
CA MET A 274 -12.69 15.74 6.66
C MET A 274 -12.74 14.57 5.70
N SER A 275 -13.79 13.75 5.77
CA SER A 275 -14.03 12.65 4.86
C SER A 275 -14.51 13.16 3.50
N SER A 276 -14.25 12.40 2.44
CA SER A 276 -14.83 12.63 1.11
C SER A 276 -15.88 11.59 0.75
N ILE A 277 -16.73 11.88 -0.24
CA ILE A 277 -17.66 10.89 -0.83
C ILE A 277 -16.88 9.66 -1.31
N ARG A 278 -15.70 9.83 -1.91
CA ARG A 278 -14.88 8.71 -2.40
C ARG A 278 -14.41 7.79 -1.27
N ALA A 279 -14.09 8.32 -0.10
CA ALA A 279 -13.78 7.53 1.08
C ALA A 279 -15.00 6.71 1.55
N GLN A 280 -16.21 7.29 1.50
CA GLN A 280 -17.44 6.56 1.82
C GLN A 280 -17.73 5.46 0.80
N VAL A 281 -17.60 5.77 -0.49
CA VAL A 281 -17.79 4.78 -1.57
C VAL A 281 -16.78 3.63 -1.47
N GLN A 282 -15.54 3.91 -1.12
CA GLN A 282 -14.54 2.85 -0.89
C GLN A 282 -14.87 2.00 0.33
N ARG A 283 -15.40 2.59 1.39
CA ARG A 283 -15.93 1.85 2.53
C ARG A 283 -17.10 0.96 2.11
N GLU A 284 -18.05 1.47 1.32
CA GLU A 284 -19.16 0.66 0.79
C GLU A 284 -18.68 -0.52 -0.06
N ALA A 285 -17.60 -0.35 -0.83
CA ALA A 285 -16.99 -1.46 -1.56
C ALA A 285 -16.52 -2.59 -0.61
N LEU A 286 -15.90 -2.23 0.51
CA LEU A 286 -15.50 -3.21 1.53
C LEU A 286 -16.69 -3.81 2.27
N ASP A 287 -17.75 -3.04 2.50
CA ASP A 287 -19.00 -3.53 3.07
C ASP A 287 -19.70 -4.51 2.10
N ASP A 288 -19.63 -4.28 0.79
CA ASP A 288 -20.12 -5.21 -0.23
C ASP A 288 -19.30 -6.51 -0.24
N LEU A 289 -17.97 -6.44 -0.16
CA LEU A 289 -17.08 -7.60 -0.03
C LEU A 289 -17.42 -8.43 1.23
N ASN A 290 -17.60 -7.77 2.37
CA ASN A 290 -17.95 -8.43 3.63
C ASN A 290 -19.34 -9.08 3.55
N ALA A 291 -20.31 -8.43 2.92
CA ALA A 291 -21.66 -8.97 2.75
C ALA A 291 -21.66 -10.21 1.84
N LEU A 292 -20.92 -10.19 0.73
CA LEU A 292 -20.74 -11.35 -0.15
C LEU A 292 -20.06 -12.51 0.57
N THR A 293 -19.02 -12.22 1.35
CA THR A 293 -18.31 -13.23 2.17
C THR A 293 -19.24 -13.82 3.24
N THR A 294 -20.08 -13.00 3.87
CA THR A 294 -21.07 -13.46 4.86
C THR A 294 -22.13 -14.34 4.17
N LEU A 295 -22.64 -13.91 3.01
CA LEU A 295 -23.60 -14.69 2.25
C LEU A 295 -23.04 -16.04 1.81
N GLU A 296 -21.75 -16.09 1.43
CA GLU A 296 -21.06 -17.35 1.12
C GLU A 296 -21.14 -18.36 2.26
N SER A 297 -21.01 -17.92 3.51
CA SER A 297 -21.14 -18.80 4.67
C SER A 297 -22.55 -19.40 4.85
N VAL A 298 -23.59 -18.79 4.24
CA VAL A 298 -24.98 -19.23 4.32
C VAL A 298 -25.37 -20.11 3.14
N ILE A 299 -25.05 -19.69 1.90
CA ILE A 299 -25.54 -20.37 0.69
C ILE A 299 -24.44 -21.04 -0.14
N GLY A 300 -23.17 -20.88 0.23
CA GLY A 300 -22.01 -21.41 -0.48
C GLY A 300 -21.57 -20.53 -1.67
N ARG A 301 -20.27 -20.63 -2.00
CA ARG A 301 -19.63 -19.77 -3.01
C ARG A 301 -20.26 -19.87 -4.40
N GLU A 302 -20.59 -21.07 -4.86
CA GLU A 302 -21.15 -21.27 -6.21
C GLU A 302 -22.45 -20.47 -6.39
N ARG A 303 -23.33 -20.48 -5.38
CA ARG A 303 -24.59 -19.73 -5.44
C ARG A 303 -24.37 -18.21 -5.36
N VAL A 304 -23.38 -17.75 -4.58
CA VAL A 304 -23.03 -16.33 -4.54
C VAL A 304 -22.44 -15.86 -5.86
N VAL A 305 -21.57 -16.66 -6.48
CA VAL A 305 -21.03 -16.34 -7.82
C VAL A 305 -22.16 -16.31 -8.86
N ALA A 306 -23.09 -17.28 -8.86
CA ALA A 306 -24.24 -17.27 -9.75
C ALA A 306 -25.10 -16.01 -9.56
N LEU A 307 -25.28 -15.55 -8.32
CA LEU A 307 -26.01 -14.31 -8.02
C LEU A 307 -25.29 -13.06 -8.58
N ILE A 308 -23.96 -13.01 -8.47
CA ILE A 308 -23.15 -11.92 -9.05
C ILE A 308 -23.25 -11.93 -10.57
N MET A 309 -23.20 -13.10 -11.18
CA MET A 309 -23.20 -13.26 -12.65
C MET A 309 -24.60 -13.14 -13.29
N GLU A 310 -25.65 -12.98 -12.49
CA GLU A 310 -27.02 -12.88 -13.01
C GLU A 310 -27.18 -11.65 -13.89
N ASN A 311 -27.54 -11.88 -15.16
CA ASN A 311 -27.67 -10.85 -16.20
C ASN A 311 -26.37 -10.09 -16.53
N VAL A 312 -25.22 -10.70 -16.29
CA VAL A 312 -23.90 -10.13 -16.61
C VAL A 312 -23.27 -10.93 -17.76
N GLU A 313 -22.70 -10.22 -18.72
CA GLU A 313 -21.93 -10.83 -19.81
C GLU A 313 -20.53 -11.19 -19.30
N GLU A 314 -20.01 -12.35 -19.74
CA GLU A 314 -18.62 -12.75 -19.48
C GLU A 314 -17.68 -12.17 -20.56
N PRO A 315 -16.43 -11.86 -20.23
CA PRO A 315 -15.79 -12.05 -18.92
C PRO A 315 -16.21 -10.99 -17.89
N PHE A 316 -16.18 -11.35 -16.58
CA PHE A 316 -16.33 -10.39 -15.49
C PHE A 316 -15.00 -10.33 -14.73
N ASP A 317 -14.18 -9.40 -15.09
CA ASP A 317 -12.84 -9.18 -14.54
C ASP A 317 -12.55 -7.69 -14.31
N PHE A 318 -11.31 -7.33 -14.02
CA PHE A 318 -10.95 -5.93 -13.73
C PHE A 318 -11.05 -4.98 -14.92
N GLU A 319 -11.09 -5.49 -16.15
CA GLU A 319 -11.25 -4.68 -17.37
C GLU A 319 -12.67 -4.76 -17.95
N HIS A 320 -13.41 -5.82 -17.61
CA HIS A 320 -14.77 -6.10 -18.11
C HIS A 320 -15.70 -6.34 -16.92
N TYR A 321 -16.54 -5.36 -16.61
CA TYR A 321 -17.50 -5.39 -15.51
C TYR A 321 -18.70 -4.49 -15.86
N PRO A 322 -19.87 -4.63 -15.20
CA PRO A 322 -21.04 -3.80 -15.48
C PRO A 322 -20.75 -2.31 -15.28
N HIS A 323 -20.92 -1.51 -16.34
CA HIS A 323 -20.71 -0.07 -16.36
C HIS A 323 -22.02 0.70 -16.10
N VAL A 324 -22.82 0.23 -15.13
CA VAL A 324 -24.10 0.81 -14.76
C VAL A 324 -24.22 0.98 -13.24
N ALA A 325 -24.76 2.12 -12.82
CA ALA A 325 -24.88 2.45 -11.39
C ALA A 325 -25.76 1.45 -10.61
N ASP A 326 -26.81 0.96 -11.24
CA ASP A 326 -27.84 0.14 -10.59
C ASP A 326 -27.39 -1.30 -10.33
N TYR A 327 -26.34 -1.79 -11.01
CA TYR A 327 -25.90 -3.17 -10.88
C TYR A 327 -25.64 -3.56 -9.41
N ILE A 328 -24.84 -2.76 -8.70
CA ILE A 328 -24.48 -3.06 -7.31
C ILE A 328 -25.68 -2.92 -6.38
N LEU A 329 -26.58 -1.96 -6.65
CA LEU A 329 -27.81 -1.78 -5.87
C LEU A 329 -28.72 -2.99 -6.01
N GLN A 330 -28.97 -3.45 -7.24
CA GLN A 330 -29.75 -4.64 -7.54
C GLN A 330 -29.10 -5.91 -6.93
N LEU A 331 -27.78 -6.03 -7.00
CA LEU A 331 -27.08 -7.14 -6.34
C LEU A 331 -27.32 -7.13 -4.82
N ARG A 332 -27.27 -5.97 -4.18
CA ARG A 332 -27.55 -5.83 -2.74
C ARG A 332 -28.99 -6.16 -2.39
N GLU A 333 -29.95 -5.79 -3.21
CA GLU A 333 -31.37 -6.15 -3.02
C GLU A 333 -31.56 -7.66 -3.08
N ARG A 334 -31.02 -8.34 -4.10
CA ARG A 334 -31.07 -9.81 -4.20
C ARG A 334 -30.39 -10.52 -3.03
N MET A 335 -29.26 -9.99 -2.56
CA MET A 335 -28.60 -10.52 -1.36
C MET A 335 -29.49 -10.38 -0.12
N ALA A 336 -30.13 -9.23 0.07
CA ALA A 336 -31.02 -8.98 1.20
C ALA A 336 -32.23 -9.92 1.23
N GLU A 337 -32.83 -10.20 0.07
CA GLU A 337 -33.95 -11.15 -0.06
C GLU A 337 -33.58 -12.55 0.45
N ILE A 338 -32.33 -13.00 0.22
CA ILE A 338 -31.86 -14.30 0.70
C ILE A 338 -31.68 -14.33 2.22
N PHE A 339 -31.24 -13.22 2.83
CA PHE A 339 -31.07 -13.13 4.29
C PHE A 339 -32.39 -13.04 5.07
N ILE A 340 -33.49 -12.63 4.39
CA ILE A 340 -34.82 -12.48 5.01
C ILE A 340 -35.59 -13.82 4.98
N GLN A 341 -35.25 -14.72 4.08
CA GLN A 341 -35.81 -16.08 3.98
C GLN A 341 -35.16 -17.03 5.01
#